data_3fc81fa41b3432042dcfd750efef6633
#
_entry.id   3fc81fa41b3432042dcfd750efef6633
#
_cell.length_a   1.000
_cell.length_b   1.000
_cell.length_c   1.000
_cell.angle_alpha   90.00
_cell.angle_beta   90.00
_cell.angle_gamma   90.00
#
_symmetry.space_group_name_H-M   'P 1'
#
loop_
_entity.id
_entity.type
_entity.pdbx_description
1 polymer ?
#
loop_
_entity_poly.entity_id
_entity_poly.type
_entity_poly.pdbx_seq_one_letter_code
_entity_poly.pdbx_strand_id
1 'polypeptide(L)'
;MTAVLLGAALTLLALPAATARIGRRLRPSEWARFCAVALAAGALLLEIGLLAWAAPTLLRAVGVPSLASACDRLLSLLTVGGEGLGWAAAVSATILPLVAAVTAGRLRAGRRSVARELWLGEGRTIAGQLVVVLPIDRPLAISFADPEPTIVVSTGLLEALEPHEVEAVVRHEVAHLVHRHQPLLCLVALITAAFGWLPPVRSSAGALHLALERWADEVAAGTCPVERLVVRDALLHLAIVEEAPLGMAAFSPAETVSSRMAALEAPPSPPSLMKHALLYLPGTGASLVAIPALLAWTTQANAVLAMAGRCPV
;
A
#
# COMPACT_ATOMS: atom_id res chain seq x y z
N MET A 1 24.69 -11.07 -3.77
CA MET A 1 24.06 -9.78 -3.54
C MET A 1 22.61 -9.76 -4.03
N THR A 2 22.33 -10.15 -5.29
CA THR A 2 20.95 -10.21 -5.82
C THR A 2 20.04 -11.13 -4.99
N ALA A 3 20.47 -12.34 -4.63
CA ALA A 3 19.69 -13.22 -3.76
C ALA A 3 19.40 -12.62 -2.38
N VAL A 4 20.35 -11.86 -1.82
CA VAL A 4 20.17 -11.14 -0.54
C VAL A 4 19.17 -10.00 -0.71
N LEU A 5 19.27 -9.23 -1.79
CA LEU A 5 18.30 -8.16 -2.09
C LEU A 5 16.89 -8.72 -2.29
N LEU A 6 16.76 -9.81 -3.06
CA LEU A 6 15.47 -10.47 -3.27
C LEU A 6 14.90 -11.07 -1.97
N GLY A 7 15.77 -11.70 -1.15
CA GLY A 7 15.36 -12.22 0.16
C GLY A 7 14.91 -11.11 1.11
N ALA A 8 15.65 -10.00 1.18
CA ALA A 8 15.26 -8.82 1.96
C ALA A 8 13.96 -8.19 1.46
N ALA A 9 13.79 -8.10 0.14
CA ALA A 9 12.57 -7.59 -0.48
C ALA A 9 11.34 -8.43 -0.10
N LEU A 10 11.43 -9.74 -0.26
CA LEU A 10 10.34 -10.67 0.10
C LEU A 10 10.04 -10.64 1.59
N THR A 11 11.07 -10.53 2.43
CA THR A 11 10.91 -10.40 3.89
C THR A 11 10.14 -9.12 4.22
N LEU A 12 10.53 -7.98 3.64
CA LEU A 12 9.83 -6.70 3.86
C LEU A 12 8.38 -6.74 3.36
N LEU A 13 8.14 -7.34 2.19
CA LEU A 13 6.79 -7.49 1.64
C LEU A 13 5.88 -8.38 2.52
N ALA A 14 6.44 -9.39 3.17
CA ALA A 14 5.70 -10.30 4.05
C ALA A 14 5.63 -9.82 5.51
N LEU A 15 6.48 -8.88 5.92
CA LEU A 15 6.65 -8.46 7.31
C LEU A 15 5.37 -7.94 7.97
N PRO A 16 4.53 -7.09 7.32
CA PRO A 16 3.25 -6.67 7.89
C PRO A 16 2.32 -7.84 8.23
N ALA A 17 2.24 -8.85 7.37
CA ALA A 17 1.44 -10.04 7.64
C ALA A 17 1.97 -10.83 8.83
N ALA A 18 3.29 -11.06 8.88
CA ALA A 18 3.94 -11.80 9.96
C ALA A 18 3.77 -11.13 11.33
N THR A 19 3.72 -9.80 11.35
CA THR A 19 3.62 -8.99 12.59
C THR A 19 2.21 -8.44 12.86
N ALA A 20 1.20 -8.82 12.08
CA ALA A 20 -0.16 -8.28 12.16
C ALA A 20 -0.80 -8.41 13.55
N ARG A 21 -0.53 -9.51 14.30
CA ARG A 21 -1.04 -9.69 15.67
C ARG A 21 -0.51 -8.62 16.64
N ILE A 22 0.74 -8.19 16.47
CA ILE A 22 1.36 -7.13 17.26
C ILE A 22 0.82 -5.77 16.79
N GLY A 23 0.76 -5.57 15.46
CA GLY A 23 0.27 -4.35 14.84
C GLY A 23 -1.15 -3.97 15.25
N ARG A 24 -2.03 -4.96 15.43
CA ARG A 24 -3.40 -4.72 15.93
C ARG A 24 -3.47 -4.10 17.33
N ARG A 25 -2.40 -4.21 18.12
CA ARG A 25 -2.29 -3.62 19.48
C ARG A 25 -1.60 -2.25 19.50
N LEU A 26 -1.16 -1.77 18.33
CA LEU A 26 -0.54 -0.46 18.18
C LEU A 26 -1.56 0.60 17.77
N ARG A 27 -1.16 1.86 17.81
CA ARG A 27 -1.94 2.95 17.20
C ARG A 27 -2.08 2.70 15.72
N PRO A 28 -3.29 2.78 15.15
CA PRO A 28 -3.50 2.48 13.74
C PRO A 28 -2.63 3.33 12.80
N SER A 29 -2.41 4.61 13.14
CA SER A 29 -1.55 5.51 12.36
C SER A 29 -0.08 5.07 12.31
N GLU A 30 0.46 4.55 13.40
CA GLU A 30 1.85 4.05 13.46
C GLU A 30 1.98 2.74 12.68
N TRP A 31 0.99 1.86 12.87
CA TRP A 31 0.93 0.60 12.17
C TRP A 31 0.77 0.78 10.64
N ALA A 32 -0.08 1.71 10.21
CA ALA A 32 -0.24 2.04 8.80
C ALA A 32 1.07 2.56 8.16
N ARG A 33 1.78 3.45 8.84
CA ARG A 33 3.08 3.96 8.37
C ARG A 33 4.12 2.86 8.26
N PHE A 34 4.21 1.99 9.27
CA PHE A 34 5.10 0.84 9.24
C PHE A 34 4.80 -0.08 8.04
N CYS A 35 3.54 -0.47 7.85
CA CYS A 35 3.12 -1.31 6.72
C CYS A 35 3.45 -0.64 5.37
N ALA A 36 3.17 0.65 5.25
CA ALA A 36 3.43 1.40 4.02
C ALA A 36 4.92 1.45 3.67
N VAL A 37 5.78 1.74 4.66
CA VAL A 37 7.24 1.76 4.48
C VAL A 37 7.76 0.37 4.13
N ALA A 38 7.33 -0.68 4.83
CA ALA A 38 7.75 -2.05 4.56
C ALA A 38 7.37 -2.50 3.14
N LEU A 39 6.13 -2.24 2.71
CA LEU A 39 5.65 -2.59 1.38
C LEU A 39 6.34 -1.80 0.28
N ALA A 40 6.50 -0.48 0.45
CA ALA A 40 7.17 0.37 -0.54
C ALA A 40 8.65 0.02 -0.67
N ALA A 41 9.36 -0.14 0.45
CA ALA A 41 10.76 -0.53 0.46
C ALA A 41 10.96 -1.94 -0.12
N GLY A 42 10.09 -2.90 0.24
CA GLY A 42 10.13 -4.25 -0.29
C GLY A 42 9.93 -4.29 -1.81
N ALA A 43 8.95 -3.54 -2.34
CA ALA A 43 8.71 -3.45 -3.78
C ALA A 43 9.89 -2.80 -4.52
N LEU A 44 10.45 -1.72 -3.98
CA LEU A 44 11.62 -1.05 -4.56
C LEU A 44 12.85 -1.96 -4.58
N LEU A 45 13.14 -2.64 -3.46
CA LEU A 45 14.27 -3.57 -3.39
C LEU A 45 14.10 -4.77 -4.32
N LEU A 46 12.86 -5.25 -4.50
CA LEU A 46 12.58 -6.32 -5.45
C LEU A 46 12.89 -5.88 -6.87
N GLU A 47 12.44 -4.69 -7.25
CA GLU A 47 12.70 -4.13 -8.59
C GLU A 47 14.19 -3.94 -8.84
N ILE A 48 14.91 -3.33 -7.91
CA ILE A 48 16.37 -3.18 -7.97
C ILE A 48 17.07 -4.55 -8.10
N GLY A 49 16.65 -5.54 -7.31
CA GLY A 49 17.19 -6.89 -7.36
C GLY A 49 16.98 -7.59 -8.71
N LEU A 50 15.77 -7.44 -9.28
CA LEU A 50 15.44 -7.98 -10.60
C LEU A 50 16.25 -7.31 -11.71
N LEU A 51 16.36 -5.98 -11.69
CA LEU A 51 17.18 -5.23 -12.66
C LEU A 51 18.66 -5.61 -12.56
N ALA A 52 19.21 -5.72 -11.34
CA ALA A 52 20.57 -6.17 -11.13
C ALA A 52 20.81 -7.60 -11.65
N TRP A 53 19.81 -8.48 -11.51
CA TRP A 53 19.89 -9.85 -12.04
C TRP A 53 19.80 -9.88 -13.57
N ALA A 54 18.93 -9.06 -14.16
CA ALA A 54 18.75 -8.96 -15.60
C ALA A 54 19.94 -8.31 -16.34
N ALA A 55 20.68 -7.43 -15.65
CA ALA A 55 21.70 -6.56 -16.27
C ALA A 55 22.72 -7.31 -17.13
N PRO A 56 23.38 -8.41 -16.71
CA PRO A 56 24.35 -9.12 -17.56
C PRO A 56 23.74 -9.66 -18.84
N THR A 57 22.52 -10.20 -18.76
CA THR A 57 21.78 -10.77 -19.90
C THR A 57 21.42 -9.68 -20.91
N LEU A 58 20.90 -8.55 -20.43
CA LEU A 58 20.55 -7.41 -21.28
C LEU A 58 21.77 -6.80 -21.95
N LEU A 59 22.89 -6.65 -21.24
CA LEU A 59 24.13 -6.12 -21.79
C LEU A 59 24.72 -7.01 -22.90
N ARG A 60 24.60 -8.35 -22.76
CA ARG A 60 24.98 -9.26 -23.86
C ARG A 60 24.08 -9.08 -25.09
N ALA A 61 22.77 -8.95 -24.87
CA ALA A 61 21.81 -8.80 -25.94
C ALA A 61 21.99 -7.50 -26.75
N VAL A 62 22.42 -6.41 -26.12
CA VAL A 62 22.72 -5.13 -26.78
C VAL A 62 24.14 -5.06 -27.36
N GLY A 63 24.93 -6.14 -27.32
CA GLY A 63 26.24 -6.21 -27.97
C GLY A 63 27.39 -5.58 -27.17
N VAL A 64 27.27 -5.49 -25.83
CA VAL A 64 28.33 -4.99 -24.94
C VAL A 64 28.85 -6.12 -24.03
N PRO A 65 29.49 -7.18 -24.60
CA PRO A 65 29.88 -8.38 -23.85
C PRO A 65 31.00 -8.12 -22.83
N SER A 66 31.86 -7.13 -23.04
CA SER A 66 32.90 -6.75 -22.07
C SER A 66 32.29 -6.24 -20.76
N LEU A 67 31.27 -5.40 -20.84
CA LEU A 67 30.54 -4.90 -19.66
C LEU A 67 29.70 -6.01 -19.03
N ALA A 68 29.07 -6.86 -19.84
CA ALA A 68 28.34 -8.03 -19.36
C ALA A 68 29.24 -8.97 -18.56
N SER A 69 30.47 -9.27 -19.04
CA SER A 69 31.43 -10.13 -18.35
C SER A 69 31.99 -9.50 -17.06
N ALA A 70 32.07 -8.16 -17.01
CA ALA A 70 32.39 -7.44 -15.79
C ALA A 70 31.24 -7.53 -14.77
N CYS A 71 30.01 -7.34 -15.21
CA CYS A 71 28.81 -7.54 -14.38
C CYS A 71 28.73 -8.99 -13.88
N ASP A 72 28.98 -9.99 -14.73
CA ASP A 72 28.98 -11.39 -14.30
C ASP A 72 30.02 -11.66 -13.21
N ARG A 73 31.22 -11.15 -13.33
CA ARG A 73 32.25 -11.31 -12.29
C ARG A 73 31.87 -10.64 -10.98
N LEU A 74 31.24 -9.47 -11.05
CA LEU A 74 30.74 -8.75 -9.87
C LEU A 74 29.53 -9.42 -9.23
N LEU A 75 28.69 -10.07 -10.06
CA LEU A 75 27.46 -10.71 -9.63
C LEU A 75 27.63 -12.24 -9.47
N SER A 76 28.74 -12.85 -9.92
CA SER A 76 28.95 -14.30 -10.00
C SER A 76 28.87 -15.04 -8.68
N LEU A 77 29.18 -14.39 -7.56
CA LEU A 77 28.94 -14.94 -6.22
C LEU A 77 27.45 -14.95 -5.84
N LEU A 78 26.55 -14.47 -6.71
CA LEU A 78 25.21 -14.00 -6.33
C LEU A 78 24.13 -14.33 -7.35
N THR A 79 24.50 -14.62 -8.60
CA THR A 79 23.58 -15.07 -9.65
C THR A 79 23.64 -16.58 -9.74
N VAL A 80 22.66 -17.23 -9.12
CA VAL A 80 22.42 -18.67 -9.32
C VAL A 80 21.53 -18.80 -10.55
N GLY A 81 22.05 -19.39 -11.63
CA GLY A 81 21.24 -19.74 -12.80
C GLY A 81 21.78 -19.17 -14.12
N GLY A 82 21.45 -19.88 -15.22
CA GLY A 82 21.86 -19.53 -16.57
C GLY A 82 21.08 -18.36 -17.17
N GLU A 83 21.33 -18.06 -18.47
CA GLU A 83 20.72 -16.94 -19.21
C GLU A 83 19.19 -16.91 -19.14
N GLY A 84 18.51 -18.07 -19.02
CA GLY A 84 17.05 -18.15 -18.89
C GLY A 84 16.51 -17.40 -17.68
N LEU A 85 17.17 -17.48 -16.52
CA LEU A 85 16.77 -16.73 -15.32
C LEU A 85 17.04 -15.23 -15.45
N GLY A 86 18.11 -14.84 -16.17
CA GLY A 86 18.37 -13.43 -16.49
C GLY A 86 17.25 -12.82 -17.36
N TRP A 87 16.77 -13.56 -18.36
CA TRP A 87 15.62 -13.14 -19.17
C TRP A 87 14.31 -13.12 -18.34
N ALA A 88 14.07 -14.10 -17.48
CA ALA A 88 12.91 -14.10 -16.60
C ALA A 88 12.93 -12.88 -15.66
N ALA A 89 14.10 -12.51 -15.13
CA ALA A 89 14.25 -11.31 -14.31
C ALA A 89 13.99 -10.03 -15.12
N ALA A 90 14.48 -9.95 -16.37
CA ALA A 90 14.26 -8.81 -17.27
C ALA A 90 12.76 -8.63 -17.59
N VAL A 91 12.07 -9.73 -17.92
CA VAL A 91 10.62 -9.73 -18.16
C VAL A 91 9.87 -9.29 -16.90
N SER A 92 10.22 -9.83 -15.73
CA SER A 92 9.59 -9.47 -14.47
C SER A 92 9.80 -7.99 -14.13
N ALA A 93 11.02 -7.47 -14.27
CA ALA A 93 11.36 -6.06 -14.04
C ALA A 93 10.65 -5.11 -15.03
N THR A 94 10.17 -5.61 -16.16
CA THR A 94 9.36 -4.82 -17.10
C THR A 94 7.87 -4.90 -16.78
N ILE A 95 7.38 -6.09 -16.43
CA ILE A 95 5.96 -6.33 -16.17
C ILE A 95 5.50 -5.61 -14.90
N LEU A 96 6.29 -5.60 -13.82
CA LEU A 96 5.88 -5.00 -12.55
C LEU A 96 5.57 -3.50 -12.65
N PRO A 97 6.46 -2.63 -13.20
CA PRO A 97 6.13 -1.23 -13.38
C PRO A 97 4.99 -1.01 -14.39
N LEU A 98 4.85 -1.88 -15.41
CA LEU A 98 3.73 -1.81 -16.34
C LEU A 98 2.40 -2.09 -15.64
N VAL A 99 2.31 -3.14 -14.82
CA VAL A 99 1.13 -3.44 -14.00
C VAL A 99 0.82 -2.26 -13.05
N ALA A 100 1.84 -1.69 -12.43
CA ALA A 100 1.69 -0.51 -11.58
C ALA A 100 1.15 0.70 -12.38
N ALA A 101 1.70 0.97 -13.56
CA ALA A 101 1.26 2.08 -14.43
C ALA A 101 -0.19 1.89 -14.89
N VAL A 102 -0.57 0.67 -15.34
CA VAL A 102 -1.93 0.34 -15.75
C VAL A 102 -2.90 0.49 -14.59
N THR A 103 -2.55 0.00 -13.41
CA THR A 103 -3.37 0.11 -12.19
C THR A 103 -3.56 1.57 -11.79
N ALA A 104 -2.47 2.35 -11.77
CA ALA A 104 -2.54 3.80 -11.49
C ALA A 104 -3.40 4.54 -12.53
N GLY A 105 -3.30 4.16 -13.81
CA GLY A 105 -4.16 4.68 -14.87
C GLY A 105 -5.63 4.38 -14.65
N ARG A 106 -5.98 3.15 -14.28
CA ARG A 106 -7.35 2.74 -13.96
C ARG A 106 -7.91 3.48 -12.74
N LEU A 107 -7.12 3.64 -11.69
CA LEU A 107 -7.52 4.41 -10.51
C LEU A 107 -7.79 5.87 -10.85
N ARG A 108 -6.91 6.50 -11.67
CA ARG A 108 -7.12 7.88 -12.15
C ARG A 108 -8.37 8.00 -13.04
N ALA A 109 -8.58 7.03 -13.94
CA ALA A 109 -9.77 7.01 -14.81
C ALA A 109 -11.06 6.87 -14.00
N GLY A 110 -11.10 5.98 -13.01
CA GLY A 110 -12.23 5.83 -12.10
C GLY A 110 -12.55 7.12 -11.34
N ARG A 111 -11.52 7.79 -10.79
CA ARG A 111 -11.70 9.10 -10.12
C ARG A 111 -12.26 10.16 -11.05
N ARG A 112 -11.75 10.26 -12.29
CA ARG A 112 -12.27 11.20 -13.30
C ARG A 112 -13.71 10.88 -13.71
N SER A 113 -14.10 9.61 -13.71
CA SER A 113 -15.49 9.22 -13.97
C SER A 113 -16.41 9.75 -12.88
N VAL A 114 -16.10 9.50 -11.62
CA VAL A 114 -16.87 10.02 -10.49
C VAL A 114 -16.88 11.55 -10.48
N ALA A 115 -15.72 12.19 -10.71
CA ALA A 115 -15.64 13.65 -10.78
C ALA A 115 -16.56 14.26 -11.85
N ARG A 116 -16.84 13.53 -12.94
CA ARG A 116 -17.82 13.96 -13.95
C ARG A 116 -19.27 13.86 -13.45
N GLU A 117 -19.55 12.89 -12.60
CA GLU A 117 -20.89 12.70 -12.02
C GLU A 117 -21.20 13.70 -10.92
N LEU A 118 -20.18 14.38 -10.35
CA LEU A 118 -20.37 15.41 -9.31
C LEU A 118 -21.26 16.58 -9.78
N TRP A 119 -21.34 16.82 -11.08
CA TRP A 119 -22.27 17.82 -11.66
C TRP A 119 -23.75 17.49 -11.47
N LEU A 120 -24.07 16.24 -11.19
CA LEU A 120 -25.42 15.77 -10.92
C LEU A 120 -25.78 15.85 -9.43
N GLY A 121 -24.80 16.16 -8.60
CA GLY A 121 -24.94 16.17 -7.15
C GLY A 121 -25.39 17.51 -6.60
N GLU A 122 -26.11 17.46 -5.48
CA GLU A 122 -26.49 18.62 -4.70
C GLU A 122 -25.51 18.85 -3.55
N GLY A 123 -25.07 20.09 -3.39
CA GLY A 123 -24.22 20.49 -2.26
C GLY A 123 -25.04 20.56 -0.98
N ARG A 124 -24.62 19.81 0.06
CA ARG A 124 -25.26 19.81 1.39
C ARG A 124 -24.20 19.94 2.48
N THR A 125 -24.51 20.66 3.55
CA THR A 125 -23.63 20.71 4.73
C THR A 125 -23.99 19.63 5.72
N ILE A 126 -23.05 18.70 6.01
CA ILE A 126 -23.21 17.62 6.98
C ILE A 126 -21.97 17.63 7.90
N ALA A 127 -22.15 17.58 9.19
CA ALA A 127 -21.07 17.68 10.20
C ALA A 127 -20.12 18.90 9.98
N GLY A 128 -20.66 20.01 9.49
CA GLY A 128 -19.88 21.23 9.17
C GLY A 128 -19.01 21.14 7.91
N GLN A 129 -19.14 20.07 7.12
CA GLN A 129 -18.42 19.84 5.87
C GLN A 129 -19.36 20.00 4.67
N LEU A 130 -18.86 20.59 3.60
CA LEU A 130 -19.59 20.59 2.33
C LEU A 130 -19.46 19.21 1.67
N VAL A 131 -20.59 18.56 1.47
CA VAL A 131 -20.70 17.21 0.92
C VAL A 131 -21.53 17.28 -0.35
N VAL A 132 -21.16 16.53 -1.39
CA VAL A 132 -21.95 16.37 -2.61
C VAL A 132 -22.82 15.13 -2.47
N VAL A 133 -24.13 15.30 -2.58
CA VAL A 133 -25.10 14.19 -2.53
C VAL A 133 -25.42 13.75 -3.96
N LEU A 134 -25.11 12.51 -4.28
CA LEU A 134 -25.44 11.92 -5.59
C LEU A 134 -26.73 11.11 -5.52
N PRO A 135 -27.59 11.15 -6.56
CA PRO A 135 -28.81 10.35 -6.65
C PRO A 135 -28.49 8.89 -6.99
N ILE A 136 -27.92 8.15 -6.05
CA ILE A 136 -27.55 6.74 -6.15
C ILE A 136 -28.26 5.98 -5.03
N ASP A 137 -29.04 4.96 -5.38
CA ASP A 137 -29.87 4.21 -4.42
C ASP A 137 -29.05 3.34 -3.46
N ARG A 138 -27.87 2.86 -3.90
CA ARG A 138 -26.99 2.08 -3.00
C ARG A 138 -26.26 2.99 -2.02
N PRO A 139 -26.07 2.58 -0.75
CA PRO A 139 -25.26 3.33 0.20
C PRO A 139 -23.84 3.49 -0.32
N LEU A 140 -23.35 4.72 -0.37
CA LEU A 140 -22.00 5.05 -0.79
C LEU A 140 -21.53 6.30 -0.06
N ALA A 141 -20.33 6.23 0.52
CA ALA A 141 -19.56 7.39 0.95
C ALA A 141 -18.14 7.24 0.41
N ILE A 142 -17.57 8.33 -0.09
CA ILE A 142 -16.23 8.32 -0.67
C ILE A 142 -15.64 9.73 -0.63
N SER A 143 -14.34 9.83 -0.42
CA SER A 143 -13.61 11.08 -0.42
C SER A 143 -12.54 11.13 -1.51
N PHE A 144 -12.36 12.29 -2.12
CA PHE A 144 -11.36 12.59 -3.14
C PHE A 144 -10.49 13.75 -2.70
N ALA A 145 -9.17 13.60 -2.85
CA ALA A 145 -8.23 14.67 -2.53
C ALA A 145 -7.85 15.54 -3.75
N ASP A 146 -8.17 15.09 -4.97
CA ASP A 146 -7.73 15.71 -6.23
C ASP A 146 -8.88 15.69 -7.26
N PRO A 147 -9.17 16.82 -7.98
CA PRO A 147 -8.45 18.09 -7.96
C PRO A 147 -8.71 18.94 -6.71
N GLU A 148 -9.88 18.85 -6.10
CA GLU A 148 -10.24 19.54 -4.86
C GLU A 148 -10.76 18.54 -3.83
N PRO A 149 -10.44 18.73 -2.53
CA PRO A 149 -10.94 17.88 -1.48
C PRO A 149 -12.47 17.86 -1.49
N THR A 150 -13.05 16.71 -1.82
CA THR A 150 -14.51 16.55 -1.97
C THR A 150 -14.96 15.28 -1.26
N ILE A 151 -16.05 15.38 -0.53
CA ILE A 151 -16.74 14.25 0.07
C ILE A 151 -18.03 14.05 -0.70
N VAL A 152 -18.29 12.81 -1.07
CA VAL A 152 -19.48 12.40 -1.81
C VAL A 152 -20.22 11.37 -0.99
N VAL A 153 -21.53 11.56 -0.85
CA VAL A 153 -22.44 10.58 -0.26
C VAL A 153 -23.58 10.30 -1.22
N SER A 154 -24.19 9.14 -1.14
CA SER A 154 -25.38 8.81 -1.94
C SER A 154 -26.68 9.09 -1.21
N THR A 155 -27.79 9.24 -1.95
CA THR A 155 -29.14 9.25 -1.38
C THR A 155 -29.42 7.97 -0.61
N GLY A 156 -29.00 6.81 -1.14
CA GLY A 156 -29.17 5.53 -0.45
C GLY A 156 -28.41 5.45 0.89
N LEU A 157 -27.27 6.16 1.06
CA LEU A 157 -26.62 6.27 2.36
C LEU A 157 -27.47 7.08 3.36
N LEU A 158 -28.04 8.21 2.89
CA LEU A 158 -28.85 9.08 3.72
C LEU A 158 -30.18 8.42 4.14
N GLU A 159 -30.68 7.47 3.36
CA GLU A 159 -31.87 6.69 3.64
C GLU A 159 -31.59 5.48 4.54
N ALA A 160 -30.41 4.89 4.44
CA ALA A 160 -30.02 3.70 5.19
C ALA A 160 -29.55 3.98 6.62
N LEU A 161 -29.08 5.20 6.90
CA LEU A 161 -28.48 5.57 8.17
C LEU A 161 -29.24 6.70 8.87
N GLU A 162 -29.22 6.67 10.19
CA GLU A 162 -29.70 7.78 11.01
C GLU A 162 -28.81 9.03 10.83
N PRO A 163 -29.34 10.25 11.02
CA PRO A 163 -28.56 11.48 10.81
C PRO A 163 -27.23 11.54 11.56
N HIS A 164 -27.16 11.05 12.80
CA HIS A 164 -25.94 11.02 13.60
C HIS A 164 -24.92 9.98 13.10
N GLU A 165 -25.37 8.90 12.47
CA GLU A 165 -24.52 7.90 11.81
C GLU A 165 -23.97 8.45 10.49
N VAL A 166 -24.77 9.17 9.72
CA VAL A 166 -24.31 9.89 8.51
C VAL A 166 -23.20 10.88 8.87
N GLU A 167 -23.36 11.63 9.96
CA GLU A 167 -22.30 12.52 10.44
C GLU A 167 -21.02 11.77 10.79
N ALA A 168 -21.14 10.59 11.42
CA ALA A 168 -19.97 9.75 11.74
C ALA A 168 -19.25 9.26 10.47
N VAL A 169 -20.00 8.85 9.45
CA VAL A 169 -19.46 8.46 8.13
C VAL A 169 -18.76 9.64 7.47
N VAL A 170 -19.35 10.83 7.49
CA VAL A 170 -18.71 12.03 6.94
C VAL A 170 -17.42 12.36 7.69
N ARG A 171 -17.38 12.26 9.03
CA ARG A 171 -16.14 12.43 9.81
C ARG A 171 -15.07 11.40 9.44
N HIS A 172 -15.46 10.16 9.15
CA HIS A 172 -14.57 9.12 8.67
C HIS A 172 -13.95 9.49 7.32
N GLU A 173 -14.73 9.98 6.37
CA GLU A 173 -14.24 10.46 5.06
C GLU A 173 -13.33 11.68 5.19
N VAL A 174 -13.65 12.61 6.10
CA VAL A 174 -12.77 13.73 6.44
C VAL A 174 -11.41 13.23 6.93
N ALA A 175 -11.38 12.19 7.75
CA ALA A 175 -10.13 11.61 8.24
C ALA A 175 -9.26 11.09 7.09
N HIS A 176 -9.84 10.45 6.07
CA HIS A 176 -9.11 10.03 4.87
C HIS A 176 -8.46 11.21 4.12
N LEU A 177 -9.15 12.34 4.04
CA LEU A 177 -8.61 13.56 3.40
C LEU A 177 -7.51 14.21 4.23
N VAL A 178 -7.80 14.48 5.51
CA VAL A 178 -6.89 15.20 6.42
C VAL A 178 -5.57 14.43 6.61
N HIS A 179 -5.63 13.12 6.75
CA HIS A 179 -4.45 12.27 6.95
C HIS A 179 -3.85 11.74 5.64
N ARG A 180 -4.37 12.19 4.50
CA ARG A 180 -3.85 11.83 3.15
C ARG A 180 -3.75 10.32 2.94
N HIS A 181 -4.81 9.58 3.25
CA HIS A 181 -4.83 8.12 3.09
C HIS A 181 -4.82 7.69 1.61
N GLN A 182 -5.21 8.54 0.68
CA GLN A 182 -5.28 8.26 -0.77
C GLN A 182 -3.99 7.68 -1.38
N PRO A 183 -2.78 8.24 -1.16
CA PRO A 183 -1.54 7.65 -1.65
C PRO A 183 -1.28 6.25 -1.08
N LEU A 184 -1.63 6.02 0.19
CA LEU A 184 -1.45 4.72 0.85
C LEU A 184 -2.45 3.69 0.33
N LEU A 185 -3.70 4.06 0.08
CA LEU A 185 -4.69 3.22 -0.60
C LEU A 185 -4.26 2.90 -2.04
N CYS A 186 -3.64 3.86 -2.74
CA CYS A 186 -3.04 3.62 -4.05
C CYS A 186 -1.91 2.58 -3.95
N LEU A 187 -1.04 2.68 -2.94
CA LEU A 187 0.01 1.68 -2.68
C LEU A 187 -0.59 0.29 -2.43
N VAL A 188 -1.65 0.17 -1.62
CA VAL A 188 -2.38 -1.10 -1.42
C VAL A 188 -2.83 -1.69 -2.75
N ALA A 189 -3.46 -0.88 -3.60
CA ALA A 189 -3.95 -1.32 -4.91
C ALA A 189 -2.80 -1.76 -5.84
N LEU A 190 -1.69 -1.02 -5.88
CA LEU A 190 -0.51 -1.35 -6.70
C LEU A 190 0.14 -2.65 -6.23
N ILE A 191 0.36 -2.81 -4.94
CA ILE A 191 0.96 -4.03 -4.36
C ILE A 191 0.03 -5.22 -4.59
N THR A 192 -1.28 -5.06 -4.41
CA THR A 192 -2.25 -6.14 -4.65
C THR A 192 -2.31 -6.52 -6.13
N ALA A 193 -2.25 -5.56 -7.04
CA ALA A 193 -2.25 -5.84 -8.47
C ALA A 193 -0.98 -6.58 -8.93
N ALA A 194 0.19 -6.18 -8.42
CA ALA A 194 1.46 -6.76 -8.81
C ALA A 194 1.74 -8.11 -8.12
N PHE A 195 1.40 -8.24 -6.84
CA PHE A 195 1.85 -9.33 -5.97
C PHE A 195 0.73 -10.04 -5.21
N GLY A 196 -0.55 -9.70 -5.44
CA GLY A 196 -1.69 -10.27 -4.71
C GLY A 196 -1.88 -11.77 -4.90
N TRP A 197 -1.21 -12.38 -5.88
CA TRP A 197 -1.12 -13.83 -6.05
C TRP A 197 -0.23 -14.50 -4.97
N LEU A 198 0.63 -13.74 -4.28
CA LEU A 198 1.43 -14.20 -3.14
C LEU A 198 0.65 -13.98 -1.83
N PRO A 199 0.20 -15.06 -1.13
CA PRO A 199 -0.63 -14.93 0.05
C PRO A 199 -0.05 -14.03 1.15
N PRO A 200 1.27 -14.08 1.51
CA PRO A 200 1.83 -13.20 2.52
C PRO A 200 1.77 -11.72 2.13
N VAL A 201 2.00 -11.41 0.84
CA VAL A 201 1.99 -10.03 0.34
C VAL A 201 0.56 -9.49 0.30
N ARG A 202 -0.40 -10.31 -0.15
CA ARG A 202 -1.83 -9.97 -0.10
C ARG A 202 -2.27 -9.67 1.34
N SER A 203 -1.88 -10.51 2.30
CA SER A 203 -2.18 -10.29 3.71
C SER A 203 -1.52 -9.04 4.26
N SER A 204 -0.31 -8.69 3.81
CA SER A 204 0.38 -7.46 4.18
C SER A 204 -0.32 -6.21 3.64
N ALA A 205 -0.77 -6.25 2.38
CA ALA A 205 -1.57 -5.19 1.79
C ALA A 205 -2.91 -5.01 2.53
N GLY A 206 -3.55 -6.13 2.93
CA GLY A 206 -4.74 -6.12 3.78
C GLY A 206 -4.50 -5.53 5.17
N ALA A 207 -3.35 -5.81 5.77
CA ALA A 207 -2.97 -5.22 7.05
C ALA A 207 -2.81 -3.69 6.97
N LEU A 208 -2.23 -3.18 5.87
CA LEU A 208 -2.17 -1.73 5.61
C LEU A 208 -3.57 -1.14 5.42
N HIS A 209 -4.39 -1.76 4.57
CA HIS A 209 -5.76 -1.30 4.34
C HIS A 209 -6.56 -1.22 5.64
N LEU A 210 -6.59 -2.32 6.42
CA LEU A 210 -7.27 -2.36 7.72
C LEU A 210 -6.74 -1.29 8.69
N ALA A 211 -5.42 -1.02 8.68
CA ALA A 211 -4.84 0.00 9.53
C ALA A 211 -5.32 1.41 9.17
N LEU A 212 -5.48 1.71 7.88
CA LEU A 212 -6.00 2.98 7.39
C LEU A 212 -7.48 3.17 7.77
N GLU A 213 -8.29 2.13 7.63
CA GLU A 213 -9.69 2.15 8.04
C GLU A 213 -9.83 2.37 9.55
N ARG A 214 -9.08 1.61 10.36
CA ARG A 214 -9.07 1.80 11.81
C ARG A 214 -8.56 3.18 12.23
N TRP A 215 -7.62 3.76 11.48
CA TRP A 215 -7.18 5.13 11.73
C TRP A 215 -8.28 6.14 11.47
N ALA A 216 -9.01 6.00 10.36
CA ALA A 216 -10.15 6.85 10.06
C ALA A 216 -11.28 6.69 11.08
N ASP A 217 -11.58 5.46 11.50
CA ASP A 217 -12.57 5.18 12.56
C ASP A 217 -12.21 5.87 13.89
N GLU A 218 -10.95 5.79 14.32
CA GLU A 218 -10.51 6.41 15.56
C GLU A 218 -10.54 7.94 15.51
N VAL A 219 -10.25 8.53 14.36
CA VAL A 219 -10.37 9.97 14.15
C VAL A 219 -11.85 10.39 14.17
N ALA A 220 -12.71 9.63 13.50
CA ALA A 220 -14.15 9.90 13.46
C ALA A 220 -14.83 9.78 14.83
N ALA A 221 -14.42 8.78 15.61
CA ALA A 221 -14.95 8.49 16.93
C ALA A 221 -14.36 9.38 18.04
N GLY A 222 -13.14 9.90 17.86
CA GLY A 222 -12.46 10.68 18.85
C GLY A 222 -12.25 9.93 20.17
N THR A 223 -12.29 10.66 21.28
CA THR A 223 -12.13 10.11 22.64
C THR A 223 -13.45 9.83 23.37
N CYS A 224 -14.59 10.25 22.78
CA CYS A 224 -15.90 10.13 23.42
C CYS A 224 -16.44 8.68 23.26
N PRO A 225 -16.79 8.00 24.37
CA PRO A 225 -17.34 6.64 24.28
C PRO A 225 -18.64 6.56 23.46
N VAL A 226 -19.49 7.58 23.52
CA VAL A 226 -20.76 7.63 22.78
C VAL A 226 -20.48 7.70 21.28
N GLU A 227 -19.56 8.56 20.85
CA GLU A 227 -19.17 8.68 19.44
C GLU A 227 -18.57 7.37 18.88
N ARG A 228 -17.83 6.63 19.71
CA ARG A 228 -17.31 5.31 19.34
C ARG A 228 -18.42 4.31 19.06
N LEU A 229 -19.50 4.34 19.83
CA LEU A 229 -20.67 3.50 19.56
C LEU A 229 -21.38 3.92 18.28
N VAL A 230 -21.53 5.23 18.04
CA VAL A 230 -22.12 5.74 16.79
C VAL A 230 -21.35 5.28 15.56
N VAL A 231 -20.00 5.40 15.56
CA VAL A 231 -19.17 4.92 14.44
C VAL A 231 -19.30 3.42 14.27
N ARG A 232 -19.35 2.65 15.37
CA ARG A 232 -19.54 1.19 15.34
C ARG A 232 -20.91 0.83 14.74
N ASP A 233 -21.97 1.50 15.15
CA ASP A 233 -23.34 1.20 14.71
C ASP A 233 -23.53 1.57 13.24
N ALA A 234 -22.98 2.70 12.80
CA ALA A 234 -22.94 3.07 11.37
C ALA A 234 -22.18 2.00 10.53
N LEU A 235 -21.04 1.51 11.01
CA LEU A 235 -20.29 0.43 10.36
C LEU A 235 -21.09 -0.86 10.28
N LEU A 236 -21.84 -1.21 11.31
CA LEU A 236 -22.70 -2.38 11.35
C LEU A 236 -23.87 -2.25 10.37
N HIS A 237 -24.57 -1.11 10.35
CA HIS A 237 -25.68 -0.87 9.44
C HIS A 237 -25.22 -0.93 7.98
N LEU A 238 -24.09 -0.31 7.65
CA LEU A 238 -23.53 -0.39 6.30
C LEU A 238 -23.13 -1.83 5.93
N ALA A 239 -22.57 -2.60 6.85
CA ALA A 239 -22.20 -3.99 6.58
C ALA A 239 -23.41 -4.90 6.33
N ILE A 240 -24.58 -4.57 6.89
CA ILE A 240 -25.83 -5.31 6.67
C ILE A 240 -26.44 -4.97 5.30
N VAL A 241 -26.33 -3.71 4.87
CA VAL A 241 -26.94 -3.23 3.63
C VAL A 241 -26.06 -3.50 2.40
N GLU A 242 -24.75 -3.52 2.55
CA GLU A 242 -23.81 -3.87 1.49
C GLU A 242 -23.73 -5.40 1.28
N GLU A 243 -24.50 -5.92 0.34
CA GLU A 243 -24.19 -7.22 -0.28
C GLU A 243 -22.91 -7.08 -1.13
N ALA A 244 -21.77 -7.33 -0.52
CA ALA A 244 -20.41 -7.37 -1.10
C ALA A 244 -19.95 -6.12 -1.88
N PRO A 245 -18.92 -5.39 -1.40
CA PRO A 245 -18.40 -4.21 -2.08
C PRO A 245 -17.77 -4.57 -3.42
N LEU A 246 -18.27 -3.92 -4.49
CA LEU A 246 -17.69 -3.97 -5.82
C LEU A 246 -16.27 -3.34 -5.80
N GLY A 247 -15.23 -4.14 -5.90
CA GLY A 247 -13.91 -3.67 -6.29
C GLY A 247 -12.72 -3.94 -5.35
N MET A 248 -12.94 -4.39 -4.11
CA MET A 248 -11.85 -4.76 -3.19
C MET A 248 -11.96 -6.22 -2.70
N ALA A 249 -12.39 -7.12 -3.58
CA ALA A 249 -12.56 -8.57 -3.31
C ALA A 249 -11.29 -9.32 -2.85
N ALA A 250 -10.17 -8.62 -2.69
CA ALA A 250 -8.91 -9.21 -2.22
C ALA A 250 -8.88 -9.44 -0.68
N PHE A 251 -9.76 -8.77 0.07
CA PHE A 251 -9.82 -8.87 1.53
C PHE A 251 -11.22 -9.32 1.94
N SER A 252 -11.33 -10.25 2.90
CA SER A 252 -12.64 -10.68 3.41
C SER A 252 -13.35 -9.48 4.08
N PRO A 253 -14.47 -8.99 3.53
CA PRO A 253 -15.18 -7.84 4.10
C PRO A 253 -15.59 -8.09 5.56
N ALA A 254 -16.06 -9.28 5.86
CA ALA A 254 -16.52 -9.66 7.19
C ALA A 254 -15.41 -9.64 8.24
N GLU A 255 -14.19 -10.11 7.92
CA GLU A 255 -13.04 -10.04 8.84
C GLU A 255 -12.58 -8.60 9.06
N THR A 256 -12.66 -7.75 8.05
CA THR A 256 -12.32 -6.34 8.16
C THR A 256 -13.30 -5.61 9.06
N VAL A 257 -14.61 -5.78 8.84
CA VAL A 257 -15.67 -5.17 9.65
C VAL A 257 -15.57 -5.64 11.11
N SER A 258 -15.48 -6.95 11.37
CA SER A 258 -15.37 -7.48 12.73
C SER A 258 -14.13 -6.96 13.47
N SER A 259 -13.01 -6.81 12.79
CA SER A 259 -11.78 -6.27 13.37
C SER A 259 -11.87 -4.77 13.68
N ARG A 260 -12.58 -3.98 12.87
CA ARG A 260 -12.86 -2.56 13.09
C ARG A 260 -13.81 -2.38 14.29
N MET A 261 -14.89 -3.16 14.35
CA MET A 261 -15.84 -3.15 15.46
C MET A 261 -15.16 -3.48 16.80
N ALA A 262 -14.36 -4.56 16.85
CA ALA A 262 -13.62 -4.94 18.06
C ALA A 262 -12.62 -3.86 18.50
N ALA A 263 -12.05 -3.09 17.57
CA ALA A 263 -11.17 -1.98 17.90
C ALA A 263 -11.92 -0.77 18.47
N LEU A 264 -13.15 -0.53 18.03
CA LEU A 264 -14.00 0.54 18.56
C LEU A 264 -14.54 0.23 19.96
N GLU A 265 -14.71 -1.04 20.31
CA GLU A 265 -15.09 -1.48 21.66
C GLU A 265 -13.97 -1.25 22.68
N ALA A 266 -12.71 -1.42 22.27
CA ALA A 266 -11.56 -1.25 23.14
C ALA A 266 -10.56 -0.27 22.50
N PRO A 267 -10.31 0.91 23.11
CA PRO A 267 -9.32 1.85 22.60
C PRO A 267 -7.92 1.22 22.57
N PRO A 268 -7.08 1.59 21.61
CA PRO A 268 -5.73 1.05 21.50
C PRO A 268 -4.92 1.36 22.77
N SER A 269 -4.19 0.37 23.24
CA SER A 269 -3.30 0.55 24.38
C SER A 269 -2.26 1.64 24.10
N PRO A 270 -1.86 2.43 25.10
CA PRO A 270 -0.84 3.45 24.90
C PRO A 270 0.44 2.85 24.32
N PRO A 271 1.20 3.61 23.54
CA PRO A 271 2.40 3.10 22.89
C PRO A 271 3.40 2.59 23.92
N SER A 272 3.88 1.36 23.74
CA SER A 272 4.99 0.82 24.51
C SER A 272 6.24 0.88 23.64
N LEU A 273 7.30 1.53 24.12
CA LEU A 273 8.60 1.61 23.44
C LEU A 273 9.12 0.22 23.01
N MET A 274 8.87 -0.80 23.85
CA MET A 274 9.28 -2.17 23.57
C MET A 274 8.52 -2.79 22.41
N LYS A 275 7.23 -2.49 22.23
CA LYS A 275 6.43 -2.96 21.09
C LYS A 275 6.90 -2.29 19.79
N HIS A 276 7.26 -1.01 19.84
CA HIS A 276 7.82 -0.29 18.71
C HIS A 276 9.20 -0.87 18.32
N ALA A 277 10.09 -1.10 19.26
CA ALA A 277 11.40 -1.70 19.00
C ALA A 277 11.27 -3.07 18.30
N LEU A 278 10.35 -3.93 18.76
CA LEU A 278 10.10 -5.24 18.16
C LEU A 278 9.58 -5.15 16.72
N LEU A 279 8.82 -4.10 16.36
CA LEU A 279 8.33 -3.90 14.99
C LEU A 279 9.43 -3.38 14.05
N TYR A 280 10.32 -2.53 14.55
CA TYR A 280 11.37 -1.94 13.71
C TYR A 280 12.63 -2.82 13.61
N LEU A 281 12.88 -3.71 14.57
CA LEU A 281 14.03 -4.60 14.59
C LEU A 281 14.22 -5.44 13.30
N PRO A 282 13.18 -6.11 12.75
CA PRO A 282 13.34 -6.85 11.49
C PRO A 282 13.57 -5.93 10.28
N GLY A 283 12.92 -4.76 10.24
CA GLY A 283 13.09 -3.76 9.19
C GLY A 283 14.47 -3.12 9.22
N THR A 284 14.99 -2.79 10.41
CA THR A 284 16.36 -2.28 10.58
C THR A 284 17.38 -3.36 10.26
N GLY A 285 17.15 -4.62 10.63
CA GLY A 285 18.02 -5.75 10.26
C GLY A 285 18.08 -5.95 8.75
N ALA A 286 16.95 -5.94 8.06
CA ALA A 286 16.90 -6.02 6.61
C ALA A 286 17.58 -4.81 5.93
N SER A 287 17.40 -3.61 6.47
CA SER A 287 18.03 -2.38 5.98
C SER A 287 19.54 -2.37 6.20
N LEU A 288 20.00 -2.86 7.34
CA LEU A 288 21.43 -3.01 7.67
C LEU A 288 22.15 -3.97 6.72
N VAL A 289 21.45 -4.95 6.15
CA VAL A 289 22.01 -5.84 5.13
C VAL A 289 21.87 -5.24 3.73
N ALA A 290 20.74 -4.63 3.41
CA ALA A 290 20.46 -4.09 2.08
C ALA A 290 21.30 -2.84 1.76
N ILE A 291 21.52 -1.94 2.73
CA ILE A 291 22.27 -0.70 2.52
C ILE A 291 23.75 -0.97 2.21
N PRO A 292 24.51 -1.77 2.98
CA PRO A 292 25.89 -2.13 2.63
C PRO A 292 25.98 -2.88 1.29
N ALA A 293 25.01 -3.73 0.98
CA ALA A 293 24.94 -4.43 -0.30
C ALA A 293 24.76 -3.46 -1.47
N LEU A 294 23.88 -2.46 -1.34
CA LEU A 294 23.67 -1.41 -2.34
C LEU A 294 24.92 -0.51 -2.49
N LEU A 295 25.53 -0.10 -1.38
CA LEU A 295 26.77 0.69 -1.39
C LEU A 295 27.93 -0.09 -2.03
N ALA A 296 28.11 -1.36 -1.71
CA ALA A 296 29.11 -2.21 -2.34
C ALA A 296 28.85 -2.34 -3.86
N TRP A 297 27.58 -2.46 -4.27
CA TRP A 297 27.21 -2.52 -5.68
C TRP A 297 27.51 -1.20 -6.41
N THR A 298 27.16 -0.04 -5.84
CA THR A 298 27.44 1.28 -6.44
C THR A 298 28.92 1.58 -6.55
N THR A 299 29.71 1.26 -5.53
CA THR A 299 31.19 1.43 -5.57
C THR A 299 31.83 0.54 -6.63
N GLN A 300 31.37 -0.71 -6.76
CA GLN A 300 31.86 -1.64 -7.76
C GLN A 300 31.40 -1.24 -9.18
N ALA A 301 30.18 -0.80 -9.36
CA ALA A 301 29.68 -0.29 -10.65
C ALA A 301 30.51 0.93 -11.11
N ASN A 302 30.79 1.86 -10.20
CA ASN A 302 31.65 3.01 -10.49
C ASN A 302 33.09 2.61 -10.86
N ALA A 303 33.65 1.60 -10.20
CA ALA A 303 34.97 1.08 -10.55
C ALA A 303 35.02 0.45 -11.94
N VAL A 304 33.96 -0.28 -12.34
CA VAL A 304 33.85 -0.87 -13.69
C VAL A 304 33.69 0.20 -14.75
N LEU A 305 32.87 1.22 -14.51
CA LEU A 305 32.72 2.37 -15.43
C LEU A 305 34.04 3.15 -15.58
N ALA A 306 34.78 3.35 -14.50
CA ALA A 306 36.10 3.99 -14.53
C ALA A 306 37.14 3.17 -15.30
N MET A 307 37.07 1.84 -15.29
CA MET A 307 37.94 0.97 -16.08
C MET A 307 37.54 0.94 -17.57
N ALA A 308 36.22 0.95 -17.86
CA ALA A 308 35.71 0.99 -19.23
C ALA A 308 36.07 2.31 -19.95
N GLY A 309 36.15 3.42 -19.24
CA GLY A 309 36.56 4.72 -19.79
C GLY A 309 38.06 4.88 -19.99
N ARG A 310 38.89 3.89 -19.57
CA ARG A 310 40.35 3.88 -19.72
C ARG A 310 40.89 2.94 -20.80
N CYS A 311 40.02 2.25 -21.55
CA CYS A 311 40.47 1.50 -22.73
C CYS A 311 40.77 2.51 -23.85
N PRO A 312 42.02 2.65 -24.31
CA PRO A 312 42.31 3.41 -25.53
C PRO A 312 41.70 2.68 -26.70
N VAL A 313 41.07 3.42 -27.59
CA VAL A 313 40.58 3.00 -28.89
C VAL A 313 41.76 2.68 -29.77
#